data_6cc9a7b9ee767621007e88cf3825d6dc
#
_entry.id   6cc9a7b9ee767621007e88cf3825d6dc
#
_cell.length_a   1.000
_cell.length_b   1.000
_cell.length_c   1.000
_cell.angle_alpha   90.00
_cell.angle_beta   90.00
_cell.angle_gamma   90.00
#
_symmetry.space_group_name_H-M   'P 1'
#
loop_
_entity.id
_entity.type
_entity.pdbx_description
1 polymer ?
#
loop_
_entity_poly.entity_id
_entity_poly.type
_entity_poly.pdbx_seq_one_letter_code
_entity_poly.pdbx_strand_id
1 'polypeptide(L)'
;CLWKIEYIMPMEEKFIYTDKERELSEQIFESLKKTLGETFYENDLPKLREHLDKIISENSIQRNVFGLNPILCSLQTAAIAVKDIGLNRDSVISILLYQSVQAGILSLDEISKLYGNGASKIIHGLIRVQTLYKKTPVIESENFRNLLLSFAEDMRVILIMIADRVNLMRQIRDVENKEAQRKVSEEASYLYAPLAHKLGLYQLKSELEDLSLKYLEHDAYYHIKDKLNATKKVRDAYISSFITPVSEQLKAEIGRASCRERVFRAV
;
A
#
# COMPACT_ATOMS: atom_id res chain seq x y z
N CYS A 1 -4.89 -6.46 4.09
CA CYS A 1 -5.58 -5.71 3.04
C CYS A 1 -6.86 -5.10 3.57
N LEU A 2 -6.96 -3.79 3.41
CA LEU A 2 -8.10 -3.00 3.92
C LEU A 2 -9.40 -3.32 3.19
N TRP A 3 -9.33 -3.88 1.98
CA TRP A 3 -10.48 -4.17 1.13
C TRP A 3 -10.86 -5.63 1.23
N LYS A 4 -12.07 -5.92 1.70
CA LYS A 4 -12.68 -7.26 1.54
C LYS A 4 -12.94 -7.45 0.03
N ILE A 5 -12.06 -8.20 -0.63
CA ILE A 5 -12.44 -8.88 -1.86
C ILE A 5 -13.50 -9.90 -1.41
N GLU A 6 -14.65 -9.93 -2.05
CA GLU A 6 -15.84 -10.71 -1.65
C GLU A 6 -15.65 -12.25 -1.69
N TYR A 7 -14.44 -12.74 -1.65
CA TYR A 7 -14.13 -14.15 -1.48
C TYR A 7 -13.86 -14.41 0.01
N ILE A 8 -14.97 -14.50 0.78
CA ILE A 8 -14.93 -14.93 2.16
C ILE A 8 -14.67 -16.44 2.14
N MET A 9 -13.55 -16.87 2.72
CA MET A 9 -13.36 -18.27 3.10
C MET A 9 -14.48 -18.70 4.05
N PRO A 10 -14.94 -19.97 4.03
CA PRO A 10 -15.95 -20.45 4.97
C PRO A 10 -15.52 -20.19 6.42
N MET A 11 -16.45 -19.79 7.26
CA MET A 11 -16.26 -19.25 8.62
C MET A 11 -15.82 -20.28 9.69
N GLU A 12 -14.98 -21.26 9.43
CA GLU A 12 -14.70 -22.33 10.39
C GLU A 12 -13.31 -22.37 11.02
N GLU A 13 -12.33 -21.57 10.56
CA GLU A 13 -11.01 -21.58 11.16
C GLU A 13 -10.77 -20.39 12.09
N LYS A 14 -10.46 -20.69 13.35
CA LYS A 14 -10.03 -19.71 14.34
C LYS A 14 -8.77 -19.01 13.83
N PHE A 15 -8.75 -17.66 13.87
CA PHE A 15 -7.58 -16.88 13.51
C PHE A 15 -6.40 -17.24 14.42
N ILE A 16 -5.33 -17.77 13.83
CA ILE A 16 -4.09 -18.07 14.53
C ILE A 16 -3.03 -17.04 14.10
N TYR A 17 -2.51 -16.32 15.08
CA TYR A 17 -1.42 -15.37 14.91
C TYR A 17 -0.08 -16.10 15.16
N THR A 18 0.64 -16.41 14.10
CA THR A 18 1.87 -17.20 14.20
C THR A 18 3.01 -16.39 14.86
N ASP A 19 3.98 -17.07 15.48
CA ASP A 19 5.11 -16.40 16.13
C ASP A 19 5.94 -15.57 15.14
N LYS A 20 6.12 -16.06 13.91
CA LYS A 20 6.80 -15.32 12.83
C LYS A 20 6.06 -14.04 12.44
N GLU A 21 4.74 -14.10 12.33
CA GLU A 21 3.92 -12.92 12.04
C GLU A 21 3.97 -11.92 13.19
N ARG A 22 4.00 -12.41 14.42
CA ARG A 22 4.11 -11.57 15.62
C ARG A 22 5.46 -10.84 15.65
N GLU A 23 6.56 -11.54 15.44
CA GLU A 23 7.89 -10.96 15.37
C GLU A 23 8.01 -9.91 14.26
N LEU A 24 7.51 -10.21 13.05
CA LEU A 24 7.51 -9.27 11.94
C LEU A 24 6.63 -8.04 12.21
N SER A 25 5.49 -8.22 12.85
CA SER A 25 4.61 -7.10 13.26
C SER A 25 5.30 -6.17 14.25
N GLU A 26 6.03 -6.72 15.23
CA GLU A 26 6.81 -5.92 16.18
C GLU A 26 7.91 -5.12 15.46
N GLN A 27 8.65 -5.74 14.55
CA GLN A 27 9.70 -5.06 13.79
C GLN A 27 9.14 -3.90 12.97
N ILE A 28 8.00 -4.10 12.30
CA ILE A 28 7.35 -3.05 11.50
C ILE A 28 6.83 -1.94 12.42
N PHE A 29 6.21 -2.29 13.54
CA PHE A 29 5.69 -1.32 14.51
C PHE A 29 6.80 -0.44 15.09
N GLU A 30 7.93 -1.03 15.49
CA GLU A 30 9.09 -0.27 15.97
C GLU A 30 9.72 0.60 14.87
N SER A 31 9.74 0.12 13.62
CA SER A 31 10.17 0.92 12.47
C SER A 31 9.28 2.14 12.24
N LEU A 32 7.95 1.98 12.33
CA LEU A 32 6.98 3.08 12.23
C LEU A 32 7.16 4.08 13.37
N LYS A 33 7.31 3.59 14.59
CA LYS A 33 7.61 4.40 15.77
C LYS A 33 8.88 5.24 15.59
N LYS A 34 9.95 4.64 15.09
CA LYS A 34 11.21 5.36 14.82
C LYS A 34 11.05 6.45 13.76
N THR A 35 10.25 6.18 12.72
CA THR A 35 10.07 7.10 11.59
C THR A 35 9.14 8.27 11.93
N LEU A 36 8.10 8.03 12.71
CA LEU A 36 7.05 8.99 13.04
C LEU A 36 7.08 9.44 14.52
N GLY A 37 8.08 9.02 15.30
CA GLY A 37 8.13 9.21 16.76
C GLY A 37 7.81 10.64 17.23
N GLU A 38 8.30 11.65 16.54
CA GLU A 38 8.06 13.06 16.85
C GLU A 38 6.63 13.51 16.51
N THR A 39 5.92 12.80 15.63
CA THR A 39 4.57 13.15 15.19
C THR A 39 3.48 12.43 15.99
N PHE A 40 3.82 11.31 16.66
CA PHE A 40 2.92 10.63 17.58
C PHE A 40 2.87 11.35 18.93
N TYR A 41 1.66 11.45 19.50
CA TYR A 41 1.54 11.86 20.90
C TYR A 41 1.96 10.70 21.82
N GLU A 42 2.43 11.04 23.02
CA GLU A 42 3.01 10.10 24.00
C GLU A 42 2.14 8.85 24.23
N ASN A 43 0.81 9.01 24.21
CA ASN A 43 -0.14 7.93 24.47
C ASN A 43 -0.68 7.22 23.22
N ASP A 44 -0.32 7.62 22.00
CA ASP A 44 -0.88 7.05 20.78
C ASP A 44 -0.46 5.59 20.58
N LEU A 45 0.83 5.33 20.67
CA LEU A 45 1.38 4.00 20.38
C LEU A 45 0.93 2.93 21.39
N PRO A 46 0.92 3.17 22.73
CA PRO A 46 0.36 2.22 23.67
C PRO A 46 -1.11 1.90 23.41
N LYS A 47 -1.94 2.92 23.14
CA LYS A 47 -3.37 2.74 22.81
C LYS A 47 -3.59 1.99 21.50
N LEU A 48 -2.79 2.29 20.45
CA LEU A 48 -2.86 1.55 19.19
C LEU A 48 -2.56 0.07 19.40
N ARG A 49 -1.53 -0.26 20.18
CA ARG A 49 -1.19 -1.64 20.52
C ARG A 49 -2.34 -2.33 21.28
N GLU A 50 -2.90 -1.68 22.30
CA GLU A 50 -4.03 -2.20 23.05
C GLU A 50 -5.23 -2.52 22.12
N HIS A 51 -5.56 -1.64 21.18
CA HIS A 51 -6.64 -1.88 20.23
C HIS A 51 -6.33 -3.02 19.26
N LEU A 52 -5.09 -3.16 18.79
CA LEU A 52 -4.69 -4.28 17.95
C LEU A 52 -4.75 -5.61 18.71
N ASP A 53 -4.28 -5.65 19.96
CA ASP A 53 -4.35 -6.85 20.82
C ASP A 53 -5.81 -7.23 21.11
N LYS A 54 -6.69 -6.25 21.29
CA LYS A 54 -8.13 -6.49 21.49
C LYS A 54 -8.77 -7.14 20.28
N ILE A 55 -8.49 -6.68 19.05
CA ILE A 55 -9.00 -7.29 17.82
C ILE A 55 -8.56 -8.75 17.70
N ILE A 56 -7.30 -9.03 18.05
CA ILE A 56 -6.75 -10.38 18.02
C ILE A 56 -7.47 -11.27 19.06
N SER A 57 -7.62 -10.78 20.29
CA SER A 57 -8.23 -11.55 21.39
C SER A 57 -9.71 -11.86 21.16
N GLU A 58 -10.45 -10.92 20.57
CA GLU A 58 -11.87 -11.07 20.27
C GLU A 58 -12.15 -11.98 19.05
N ASN A 59 -11.09 -12.45 18.35
CA ASN A 59 -11.21 -13.26 17.14
C ASN A 59 -12.11 -12.62 16.06
N SER A 60 -12.16 -11.29 16.03
CA SER A 60 -13.06 -10.51 15.16
C SER A 60 -12.50 -10.32 13.74
N ILE A 61 -11.35 -10.91 13.44
CA ILE A 61 -10.69 -10.84 12.14
C ILE A 61 -10.44 -12.23 11.58
N GLN A 62 -10.42 -12.31 10.26
CA GLN A 62 -10.12 -13.55 9.53
C GLN A 62 -9.04 -13.27 8.49
N ARG A 63 -8.30 -14.31 8.10
CA ARG A 63 -7.40 -14.22 6.96
C ARG A 63 -8.20 -13.95 5.69
N ASN A 64 -7.61 -13.20 4.78
CA ASN A 64 -8.23 -12.95 3.47
C ASN A 64 -8.15 -14.20 2.58
N VAL A 65 -8.72 -14.13 1.38
CA VAL A 65 -8.73 -15.22 0.38
C VAL A 65 -7.33 -15.74 -0.05
N PHE A 66 -6.29 -15.01 0.31
CA PHE A 66 -4.89 -15.39 0.08
C PHE A 66 -4.21 -15.94 1.33
N GLY A 67 -4.95 -16.15 2.42
CA GLY A 67 -4.41 -16.61 3.70
C GLY A 67 -3.60 -15.54 4.46
N LEU A 68 -3.62 -14.28 4.02
CA LEU A 68 -2.82 -13.22 4.61
C LEU A 68 -3.44 -12.71 5.92
N ASN A 69 -2.57 -12.39 6.89
CA ASN A 69 -2.92 -11.83 8.18
C ASN A 69 -3.32 -10.34 8.03
N PRO A 70 -4.56 -9.93 8.35
CA PRO A 70 -5.03 -8.55 8.15
C PRO A 70 -4.26 -7.51 8.96
N ILE A 71 -3.82 -7.84 10.18
CA ILE A 71 -3.05 -6.92 11.04
C ILE A 71 -1.68 -6.67 10.44
N LEU A 72 -0.98 -7.75 10.07
CA LEU A 72 0.31 -7.64 9.41
C LEU A 72 0.20 -6.86 8.10
N CYS A 73 -0.84 -7.12 7.30
CA CYS A 73 -1.12 -6.34 6.09
C CYS A 73 -1.33 -4.86 6.39
N SER A 74 -2.09 -4.52 7.44
CA SER A 74 -2.31 -3.11 7.82
C SER A 74 -1.00 -2.43 8.25
N LEU A 75 -0.14 -3.11 9.02
CA LEU A 75 1.18 -2.60 9.41
C LEU A 75 2.10 -2.38 8.20
N GLN A 76 2.13 -3.33 7.27
CA GLN A 76 2.91 -3.23 6.04
C GLN A 76 2.38 -2.10 5.14
N THR A 77 1.07 -1.96 5.01
CA THR A 77 0.42 -0.85 4.29
C THR A 77 0.80 0.50 4.92
N ALA A 78 0.78 0.60 6.26
CA ALA A 78 1.21 1.79 6.97
C ALA A 78 2.69 2.12 6.71
N ALA A 79 3.56 1.10 6.67
CA ALA A 79 4.97 1.29 6.34
C ALA A 79 5.18 1.83 4.93
N ILE A 80 4.46 1.33 3.92
CA ILE A 80 4.46 1.84 2.54
C ILE A 80 3.94 3.29 2.52
N ALA A 81 2.81 3.55 3.18
CA ALA A 81 2.18 4.86 3.24
C ALA A 81 3.13 5.93 3.81
N VAL A 82 3.93 5.58 4.81
CA VAL A 82 4.91 6.49 5.42
C VAL A 82 6.18 6.63 4.56
N LYS A 83 6.79 5.50 4.17
CA LYS A 83 8.12 5.50 3.54
C LYS A 83 8.08 5.90 2.06
N ASP A 84 7.08 5.40 1.31
CA ASP A 84 7.03 5.56 -0.14
C ASP A 84 6.14 6.73 -0.57
N ILE A 85 5.14 7.11 0.25
CA ILE A 85 4.19 8.19 -0.07
C ILE A 85 4.41 9.42 0.81
N GLY A 86 4.93 9.25 2.04
CA GLY A 86 5.16 10.35 2.98
C GLY A 86 3.90 10.74 3.78
N LEU A 87 3.00 9.79 4.01
CA LEU A 87 1.81 10.03 4.82
C LEU A 87 2.15 10.13 6.33
N ASN A 88 1.32 10.85 7.05
CA ASN A 88 1.53 11.22 8.45
C ASN A 88 0.78 10.32 9.45
N ARG A 89 0.89 10.68 10.74
CA ARG A 89 0.25 10.06 11.90
C ARG A 89 -1.22 9.67 11.68
N ASP A 90 -2.06 10.60 11.25
CA ASP A 90 -3.51 10.35 11.09
C ASP A 90 -3.79 9.24 10.09
N SER A 91 -3.00 9.16 9.03
CA SER A 91 -3.08 8.09 8.03
C SER A 91 -2.69 6.74 8.61
N VAL A 92 -1.62 6.67 9.40
CA VAL A 92 -1.18 5.43 10.06
C VAL A 92 -2.25 4.94 11.03
N ILE A 93 -2.76 5.82 11.89
CA ILE A 93 -3.85 5.48 12.83
C ILE A 93 -5.06 4.95 12.07
N SER A 94 -5.43 5.61 10.96
CA SER A 94 -6.56 5.21 10.13
C SER A 94 -6.38 3.83 9.52
N ILE A 95 -5.19 3.53 9.00
CA ILE A 95 -4.87 2.21 8.41
C ILE A 95 -4.95 1.12 9.48
N LEU A 96 -4.37 1.34 10.65
CA LEU A 96 -4.30 0.32 11.71
C LEU A 96 -5.67 0.08 12.37
N LEU A 97 -6.49 1.11 12.55
CA LEU A 97 -7.78 1.01 13.23
C LEU A 97 -8.97 0.76 12.29
N TYR A 98 -8.77 0.79 10.97
CA TYR A 98 -9.84 0.55 10.01
C TYR A 98 -10.56 -0.78 10.25
N GLN A 99 -9.81 -1.85 10.54
CA GLN A 99 -10.38 -3.17 10.84
C GLN A 99 -11.22 -3.17 12.12
N SER A 100 -10.80 -2.42 13.15
CA SER A 100 -11.54 -2.27 14.40
C SER A 100 -12.91 -1.63 14.18
N VAL A 101 -12.97 -0.63 13.29
CA VAL A 101 -14.24 0.04 12.94
C VAL A 101 -15.12 -0.89 12.10
N GLN A 102 -14.54 -1.62 11.15
CA GLN A 102 -15.28 -2.59 10.34
C GLN A 102 -15.86 -3.74 11.17
N ALA A 103 -15.15 -4.16 12.22
CA ALA A 103 -15.59 -5.19 13.16
C ALA A 103 -16.60 -4.65 14.21
N GLY A 104 -16.85 -3.34 14.26
CA GLY A 104 -17.72 -2.72 15.24
C GLY A 104 -17.15 -2.63 16.66
N ILE A 105 -15.83 -2.83 16.81
CA ILE A 105 -15.11 -2.75 18.09
C ILE A 105 -14.92 -1.29 18.52
N LEU A 106 -14.68 -0.40 17.55
CA LEU A 106 -14.54 1.03 17.73
C LEU A 106 -15.48 1.79 16.81
N SER A 107 -16.09 2.83 17.33
CA SER A 107 -16.87 3.79 16.54
C SER A 107 -16.01 4.94 16.02
N LEU A 108 -16.47 5.64 14.98
CA LEU A 108 -15.82 6.84 14.45
C LEU A 108 -15.74 7.96 15.50
N ASP A 109 -16.73 8.06 16.39
CA ASP A 109 -16.76 9.05 17.46
C ASP A 109 -15.69 8.77 18.53
N GLU A 110 -15.48 7.50 18.88
CA GLU A 110 -14.40 7.10 19.79
C GLU A 110 -13.04 7.41 19.17
N ILE A 111 -12.82 7.09 17.89
CA ILE A 111 -11.59 7.42 17.19
C ILE A 111 -11.35 8.94 17.17
N SER A 112 -12.40 9.72 16.91
CA SER A 112 -12.32 11.19 16.93
C SER A 112 -11.90 11.71 18.30
N LYS A 113 -12.42 11.15 19.38
CA LYS A 113 -12.07 11.52 20.76
C LYS A 113 -10.66 11.09 21.15
N LEU A 114 -10.23 9.91 20.75
CA LEU A 114 -8.96 9.32 21.14
C LEU A 114 -7.76 9.84 20.32
N TYR A 115 -7.96 10.02 19.00
CA TYR A 115 -6.89 10.31 18.06
C TYR A 115 -7.09 11.59 17.25
N GLY A 116 -8.26 12.19 17.32
CA GLY A 116 -8.61 13.42 16.62
C GLY A 116 -9.43 13.21 15.35
N ASN A 117 -10.03 14.29 14.86
CA ASN A 117 -10.92 14.28 13.70
C ASN A 117 -10.24 13.87 12.39
N GLY A 118 -8.92 14.04 12.27
CA GLY A 118 -8.18 13.70 11.06
C GLY A 118 -8.25 12.19 10.74
N ALA A 119 -7.97 11.35 11.73
CA ALA A 119 -8.04 9.89 11.58
C ALA A 119 -9.48 9.41 11.32
N SER A 120 -10.47 9.95 12.06
CA SER A 120 -11.88 9.61 11.89
C SER A 120 -12.39 9.94 10.48
N LYS A 121 -12.04 11.11 9.92
CA LYS A 121 -12.41 11.51 8.55
C LYS A 121 -11.81 10.56 7.48
N ILE A 122 -10.56 10.17 7.64
CA ILE A 122 -9.92 9.24 6.70
C ILE A 122 -10.62 7.88 6.74
N ILE A 123 -10.91 7.32 7.93
CA ILE A 123 -11.62 6.04 8.07
C ILE A 123 -13.01 6.14 7.46
N HIS A 124 -13.74 7.22 7.72
CA HIS A 124 -15.05 7.46 7.11
C HIS A 124 -14.95 7.50 5.58
N GLY A 125 -13.94 8.18 5.02
CA GLY A 125 -13.67 8.20 3.59
C GLY A 125 -13.40 6.81 3.01
N LEU A 126 -12.58 5.99 3.69
CA LEU A 126 -12.32 4.61 3.29
C LEU A 126 -13.60 3.76 3.26
N ILE A 127 -14.48 3.90 4.27
CA ILE A 127 -15.77 3.19 4.33
C ILE A 127 -16.69 3.63 3.18
N ARG A 128 -16.75 4.93 2.90
CA ARG A 128 -17.56 5.47 1.78
C ARG A 128 -17.09 4.91 0.43
N VAL A 129 -15.80 4.92 0.20
CA VAL A 129 -15.22 4.37 -1.04
C VAL A 129 -15.49 2.88 -1.16
N GLN A 130 -15.33 2.10 -0.07
CA GLN A 130 -15.70 0.67 -0.06
C GLN A 130 -17.16 0.44 -0.43
N THR A 131 -18.06 1.28 0.07
CA THR A 131 -19.49 1.20 -0.25
C THR A 131 -19.75 1.50 -1.74
N LEU A 132 -19.01 2.45 -2.31
CA LEU A 132 -19.06 2.77 -3.73
C LEU A 132 -18.63 1.58 -4.60
N TYR A 133 -17.51 0.92 -4.23
CA TYR A 133 -17.03 -0.29 -4.91
C TYR A 133 -18.09 -1.40 -4.99
N LYS A 134 -18.80 -1.63 -3.88
CA LYS A 134 -19.84 -2.66 -3.83
C LYS A 134 -21.05 -2.36 -4.73
N LYS A 135 -21.29 -1.07 -5.02
CA LYS A 135 -22.45 -0.62 -5.81
C LYS A 135 -22.16 -0.48 -7.31
N THR A 136 -20.90 -0.48 -7.70
CA THR A 136 -20.49 -0.17 -9.07
C THR A 136 -19.92 -1.40 -9.76
N PRO A 137 -20.64 -2.01 -10.73
CA PRO A 137 -20.22 -3.27 -11.36
C PRO A 137 -19.08 -3.12 -12.37
N VAL A 138 -18.72 -1.89 -12.79
CA VAL A 138 -17.71 -1.64 -13.82
C VAL A 138 -16.58 -0.79 -13.26
N ILE A 139 -15.58 -1.46 -12.69
CA ILE A 139 -14.39 -0.83 -12.09
C ILE A 139 -13.40 -0.32 -13.17
N GLU A 140 -13.45 -0.86 -14.37
CA GLU A 140 -12.51 -0.62 -15.46
C GLU A 140 -12.70 0.72 -16.18
N SER A 141 -13.81 1.44 -15.90
CA SER A 141 -14.11 2.68 -16.61
C SER A 141 -13.30 3.87 -16.09
N GLU A 142 -12.90 4.77 -17.02
CA GLU A 142 -12.31 6.06 -16.67
C GLU A 142 -13.25 6.90 -15.80
N ASN A 143 -14.54 6.78 -16.03
CA ASN A 143 -15.57 7.43 -15.24
C ASN A 143 -15.52 6.98 -13.77
N PHE A 144 -15.26 5.72 -13.50
CA PHE A 144 -15.11 5.21 -12.12
C PHE A 144 -13.89 5.79 -11.43
N ARG A 145 -12.74 5.93 -12.13
CA ARG A 145 -11.56 6.59 -11.58
C ARG A 145 -11.82 8.06 -11.23
N ASN A 146 -12.48 8.78 -12.10
CA ASN A 146 -12.84 10.17 -11.87
C ASN A 146 -13.86 10.30 -10.73
N LEU A 147 -14.81 9.37 -10.65
CA LEU A 147 -15.77 9.29 -9.56
C LEU A 147 -15.06 9.05 -8.21
N LEU A 148 -14.13 8.11 -8.14
CA LEU A 148 -13.32 7.87 -6.92
C LEU A 148 -12.58 9.13 -6.47
N LEU A 149 -11.92 9.82 -7.38
CA LEU A 149 -11.21 11.06 -7.07
C LEU A 149 -12.14 12.17 -6.59
N SER A 150 -13.37 12.25 -7.12
CA SER A 150 -14.36 13.24 -6.70
C SER A 150 -15.04 12.88 -5.37
N PHE A 151 -15.19 11.60 -5.06
CA PHE A 151 -15.79 11.10 -3.82
C PHE A 151 -14.83 11.15 -2.63
N ALA A 152 -13.54 11.13 -2.87
CA ALA A 152 -12.55 11.27 -1.82
C ALA A 152 -12.42 12.76 -1.43
N GLU A 153 -13.19 13.18 -0.41
CA GLU A 153 -13.04 14.50 0.22
C GLU A 153 -11.62 14.72 0.75
N ASP A 154 -10.92 13.64 1.05
CA ASP A 154 -9.55 13.62 1.54
C ASP A 154 -8.69 12.73 0.64
N MET A 155 -7.70 13.32 -0.04
CA MET A 155 -6.80 12.62 -0.97
C MET A 155 -6.00 11.52 -0.29
N ARG A 156 -5.80 11.59 1.03
CA ARG A 156 -5.11 10.55 1.79
C ARG A 156 -5.83 9.20 1.70
N VAL A 157 -7.15 9.20 1.51
CA VAL A 157 -7.94 7.98 1.28
C VAL A 157 -7.44 7.23 0.04
N ILE A 158 -7.29 7.93 -1.08
CA ILE A 158 -6.81 7.32 -2.34
C ILE A 158 -5.35 6.87 -2.22
N LEU A 159 -4.51 7.66 -1.55
CA LEU A 159 -3.11 7.32 -1.31
C LEU A 159 -2.98 6.04 -0.47
N ILE A 160 -3.81 5.88 0.57
CA ILE A 160 -3.88 4.66 1.39
C ILE A 160 -4.34 3.46 0.56
N MET A 161 -5.34 3.64 -0.31
CA MET A 161 -5.80 2.58 -1.21
C MET A 161 -4.69 2.09 -2.15
N ILE A 162 -3.89 3.01 -2.70
CA ILE A 162 -2.75 2.65 -3.55
C ILE A 162 -1.71 1.88 -2.73
N ALA A 163 -1.37 2.36 -1.52
CA ALA A 163 -0.44 1.68 -0.63
C ALA A 163 -0.90 0.24 -0.29
N ASP A 164 -2.19 0.08 0.01
CA ASP A 164 -2.79 -1.24 0.30
C ASP A 164 -2.73 -2.17 -0.92
N ARG A 165 -3.01 -1.66 -2.12
CA ARG A 165 -2.93 -2.45 -3.35
C ARG A 165 -1.49 -2.88 -3.66
N VAL A 166 -0.51 -1.98 -3.52
CA VAL A 166 0.92 -2.31 -3.69
C VAL A 166 1.33 -3.39 -2.69
N ASN A 167 0.95 -3.24 -1.42
CA ASN A 167 1.23 -4.24 -0.40
C ASN A 167 0.65 -5.60 -0.76
N LEU A 168 -0.61 -5.65 -1.19
CA LEU A 168 -1.26 -6.88 -1.62
C LEU A 168 -0.53 -7.53 -2.81
N MET A 169 -0.21 -6.76 -3.84
CA MET A 169 0.48 -7.25 -5.04
C MET A 169 1.87 -7.83 -4.72
N ARG A 170 2.59 -7.27 -3.75
CA ARG A 170 3.88 -7.80 -3.27
C ARG A 170 3.73 -9.19 -2.63
N GLN A 171 2.61 -9.45 -1.94
CA GLN A 171 2.38 -10.65 -1.14
C GLN A 171 1.74 -11.82 -1.90
N ILE A 172 0.99 -11.55 -2.97
CA ILE A 172 0.23 -12.59 -3.69
C ILE A 172 1.04 -13.33 -4.78
N ARG A 173 2.36 -13.30 -4.69
CA ARG A 173 3.23 -13.94 -5.70
C ARG A 173 2.97 -15.45 -5.84
N ASP A 174 3.02 -16.15 -4.72
CA ASP A 174 3.03 -17.62 -4.68
C ASP A 174 1.73 -18.19 -4.09
N VAL A 175 0.60 -17.51 -4.34
CA VAL A 175 -0.70 -17.94 -3.82
C VAL A 175 -1.33 -19.03 -4.68
N GLU A 176 -2.10 -19.91 -4.04
CA GLU A 176 -2.81 -21.01 -4.70
C GLU A 176 -4.01 -20.50 -5.53
N ASN A 177 -4.73 -19.51 -5.02
CA ASN A 177 -5.92 -18.96 -5.67
C ASN A 177 -5.55 -18.06 -6.85
N LYS A 178 -5.32 -18.67 -8.02
CA LYS A 178 -4.92 -17.97 -9.24
C LYS A 178 -6.02 -17.09 -9.82
N GLU A 179 -7.28 -17.44 -9.64
CA GLU A 179 -8.41 -16.62 -10.09
C GLU A 179 -8.49 -15.29 -9.32
N ALA A 180 -8.37 -15.36 -7.99
CA ALA A 180 -8.33 -14.16 -7.16
C ALA A 180 -7.07 -13.32 -7.45
N GLN A 181 -5.90 -13.96 -7.65
CA GLN A 181 -4.66 -13.29 -8.06
C GLN A 181 -4.85 -12.51 -9.37
N ARG A 182 -5.48 -13.13 -10.37
CA ARG A 182 -5.78 -12.50 -11.67
C ARG A 182 -6.67 -11.29 -11.51
N LYS A 183 -7.80 -11.41 -10.81
CA LYS A 183 -8.73 -10.28 -10.59
C LYS A 183 -8.06 -9.10 -9.90
N VAL A 184 -7.29 -9.35 -8.85
CA VAL A 184 -6.54 -8.30 -8.14
C VAL A 184 -5.52 -7.62 -9.06
N SER A 185 -4.87 -8.38 -9.94
CA SER A 185 -3.88 -7.87 -10.88
C SER A 185 -4.53 -7.06 -12.01
N GLU A 186 -5.69 -7.48 -12.51
CA GLU A 186 -6.51 -6.70 -13.44
C GLU A 186 -6.89 -5.35 -12.82
N GLU A 187 -7.45 -5.34 -11.60
CA GLU A 187 -7.75 -4.09 -10.89
C GLU A 187 -6.50 -3.21 -10.66
N ALA A 188 -5.36 -3.82 -10.30
CA ALA A 188 -4.13 -3.08 -10.11
C ALA A 188 -3.69 -2.38 -11.39
N SER A 189 -3.81 -3.03 -12.55
CA SER A 189 -3.48 -2.49 -13.87
C SER A 189 -4.45 -1.40 -14.32
N TYR A 190 -5.76 -1.66 -14.26
CA TYR A 190 -6.77 -0.74 -14.83
C TYR A 190 -7.14 0.42 -13.93
N LEU A 191 -7.01 0.28 -12.62
CA LEU A 191 -7.47 1.28 -11.68
C LEU A 191 -6.33 1.91 -10.90
N TYR A 192 -5.56 1.10 -10.16
CA TYR A 192 -4.60 1.64 -9.19
C TYR A 192 -3.34 2.23 -9.83
N ALA A 193 -2.80 1.61 -10.89
CA ALA A 193 -1.64 2.16 -11.59
C ALA A 193 -1.96 3.51 -12.27
N PRO A 194 -3.11 3.69 -12.98
CA PRO A 194 -3.50 4.99 -13.49
C PRO A 194 -3.80 6.04 -12.41
N LEU A 195 -4.36 5.64 -11.24
CA LEU A 195 -4.54 6.54 -10.11
C LEU A 195 -3.19 6.99 -9.54
N ALA A 196 -2.25 6.07 -9.35
CA ALA A 196 -0.90 6.38 -8.90
C ALA A 196 -0.19 7.34 -9.87
N HIS A 197 -0.36 7.15 -11.18
CA HIS A 197 0.15 8.06 -12.21
C HIS A 197 -0.44 9.48 -12.08
N LYS A 198 -1.77 9.60 -11.95
CA LYS A 198 -2.44 10.91 -11.78
C LYS A 198 -1.98 11.65 -10.53
N LEU A 199 -1.56 10.92 -9.49
CA LEU A 199 -1.07 11.47 -8.22
C LEU A 199 0.46 11.65 -8.17
N GLY A 200 1.17 11.39 -9.27
CA GLY A 200 2.62 11.57 -9.35
C GLY A 200 3.43 10.48 -8.63
N LEU A 201 2.81 9.37 -8.22
CA LEU A 201 3.46 8.25 -7.55
C LEU A 201 4.09 7.28 -8.56
N TYR A 202 5.04 7.76 -9.35
CA TYR A 202 5.60 7.03 -10.50
C TYR A 202 6.26 5.71 -10.14
N GLN A 203 6.91 5.62 -8.99
CA GLN A 203 7.55 4.38 -8.52
C GLN A 203 6.50 3.31 -8.22
N LEU A 204 5.46 3.64 -7.47
CA LEU A 204 4.37 2.71 -7.14
C LEU A 204 3.55 2.35 -8.38
N LYS A 205 3.34 3.31 -9.29
CA LYS A 205 2.73 3.06 -10.60
C LYS A 205 3.51 2.00 -11.39
N SER A 206 4.82 2.19 -11.55
CA SER A 206 5.67 1.26 -12.30
C SER A 206 5.71 -0.12 -11.64
N GLU A 207 5.75 -0.19 -10.31
CA GLU A 207 5.71 -1.45 -9.58
C GLU A 207 4.37 -2.17 -9.76
N LEU A 208 3.24 -1.45 -9.71
CA LEU A 208 1.91 -2.03 -9.95
C LEU A 208 1.80 -2.61 -11.36
N GLU A 209 2.28 -1.87 -12.37
CA GLU A 209 2.28 -2.34 -13.76
C GLU A 209 3.19 -3.56 -13.95
N ASP A 210 4.39 -3.57 -13.36
CA ASP A 210 5.35 -4.68 -13.45
C ASP A 210 4.79 -5.96 -12.80
N LEU A 211 4.24 -5.84 -11.59
CA LEU A 211 3.61 -6.96 -10.89
C LEU A 211 2.34 -7.44 -11.61
N SER A 212 1.53 -6.54 -12.16
CA SER A 212 0.34 -6.90 -12.92
C SER A 212 0.72 -7.69 -14.19
N LEU A 213 1.69 -7.20 -14.96
CA LEU A 213 2.19 -7.91 -16.13
C LEU A 213 2.72 -9.30 -15.76
N LYS A 214 3.47 -9.40 -14.67
CA LYS A 214 4.02 -10.67 -14.18
C LYS A 214 2.96 -11.71 -13.83
N TYR A 215 1.81 -11.29 -13.28
CA TYR A 215 0.75 -12.21 -12.86
C TYR A 215 -0.28 -12.47 -13.96
N LEU A 216 -0.51 -11.51 -14.87
CA LEU A 216 -1.45 -11.64 -15.98
C LEU A 216 -0.82 -12.31 -17.20
N GLU A 217 0.44 -11.94 -17.53
CA GLU A 217 1.13 -12.32 -18.75
C GLU A 217 2.51 -12.90 -18.44
N HIS A 218 2.53 -13.99 -17.68
CA HIS A 218 3.73 -14.61 -17.15
C HIS A 218 4.82 -14.85 -18.20
N ASP A 219 4.47 -15.46 -19.33
CA ASP A 219 5.44 -15.83 -20.37
C ASP A 219 6.03 -14.58 -21.05
N ALA A 220 5.19 -13.60 -21.35
CA ALA A 220 5.62 -12.33 -21.91
C ALA A 220 6.54 -11.58 -20.93
N TYR A 221 6.21 -11.56 -19.63
CA TYR A 221 7.04 -10.94 -18.60
C TYR A 221 8.45 -11.54 -18.55
N TYR A 222 8.56 -12.86 -18.45
CA TYR A 222 9.86 -13.52 -18.35
C TYR A 222 10.67 -13.42 -19.65
N HIS A 223 10.02 -13.49 -20.82
CA HIS A 223 10.70 -13.27 -22.10
C HIS A 223 11.32 -11.86 -22.20
N ILE A 224 10.58 -10.82 -21.79
CA ILE A 224 11.07 -9.43 -21.73
C ILE A 224 12.22 -9.33 -20.73
N LYS A 225 12.05 -9.89 -19.54
CA LYS A 225 13.06 -9.87 -18.46
C LYS A 225 14.38 -10.52 -18.91
N ASP A 226 14.33 -11.64 -19.61
CA ASP A 226 15.53 -12.33 -20.11
C ASP A 226 16.26 -11.49 -21.17
N LYS A 227 15.52 -10.87 -22.10
CA LYS A 227 16.10 -9.93 -23.07
C LYS A 227 16.74 -8.71 -22.41
N LEU A 228 16.06 -8.14 -21.42
CA LEU A 228 16.61 -7.00 -20.66
C LEU A 228 17.86 -7.37 -19.88
N ASN A 229 17.90 -8.56 -19.28
CA ASN A 229 19.08 -9.06 -18.57
C ASN A 229 20.26 -9.32 -19.51
N ALA A 230 20.01 -9.90 -20.69
CA ALA A 230 21.04 -10.15 -21.69
C ALA A 230 21.73 -8.86 -22.16
N THR A 231 20.99 -7.76 -22.25
CA THR A 231 21.51 -6.45 -22.70
C THR A 231 21.95 -5.52 -21.55
N LYS A 232 21.75 -5.95 -20.28
CA LYS A 232 21.97 -5.12 -19.10
C LYS A 232 23.38 -4.50 -19.06
N LYS A 233 24.41 -5.30 -19.22
CA LYS A 233 25.82 -4.82 -19.15
C LYS A 233 26.13 -3.74 -20.20
N VAL A 234 25.65 -3.92 -21.43
CA VAL A 234 25.85 -2.96 -22.53
C VAL A 234 25.10 -1.66 -22.24
N ARG A 235 23.86 -1.78 -21.80
CA ARG A 235 23.03 -0.61 -21.45
C ARG A 235 23.59 0.17 -20.27
N ASP A 236 23.99 -0.53 -19.20
CA ASP A 236 24.55 0.10 -18.00
C ASP A 236 25.89 0.81 -18.33
N ALA A 237 26.73 0.20 -19.18
CA ALA A 237 27.96 0.82 -19.67
C ALA A 237 27.66 2.09 -20.50
N TYR A 238 26.68 2.01 -21.41
CA TYR A 238 26.24 3.18 -22.20
C TYR A 238 25.70 4.31 -21.32
N ILE A 239 24.81 4.00 -20.38
CA ILE A 239 24.25 4.96 -19.43
C ILE A 239 25.36 5.61 -18.61
N SER A 240 26.31 4.81 -18.10
CA SER A 240 27.44 5.32 -17.32
C SER A 240 28.34 6.23 -18.14
N SER A 241 28.60 5.90 -19.41
CA SER A 241 29.42 6.74 -20.29
C SER A 241 28.80 8.11 -20.57
N PHE A 242 27.47 8.20 -20.54
CA PHE A 242 26.74 9.47 -20.69
C PHE A 242 26.63 10.24 -19.37
N ILE A 243 26.29 9.55 -18.27
CA ILE A 243 26.05 10.17 -16.96
C ILE A 243 27.35 10.73 -16.36
N THR A 244 28.47 10.01 -16.48
CA THR A 244 29.73 10.37 -15.82
C THR A 244 30.23 11.77 -16.24
N PRO A 245 30.42 12.08 -17.54
CA PRO A 245 30.90 13.39 -17.95
C PRO A 245 29.91 14.52 -17.60
N VAL A 246 28.61 14.29 -17.74
CA VAL A 246 27.57 15.27 -17.37
C VAL A 246 27.61 15.57 -15.87
N SER A 247 27.70 14.50 -15.03
CA SER A 247 27.80 14.65 -13.59
C SER A 247 29.07 15.38 -13.14
N GLU A 248 30.21 15.14 -13.81
CA GLU A 248 31.48 15.80 -13.54
C GLU A 248 31.42 17.30 -13.91
N GLN A 249 30.87 17.62 -15.08
CA GLN A 249 30.67 19.00 -15.50
C GLN A 249 29.71 19.77 -14.59
N LEU A 250 28.57 19.18 -14.21
CA LEU A 250 27.64 19.78 -13.26
C LEU A 250 28.27 20.00 -11.88
N LYS A 251 29.10 19.07 -11.40
CA LYS A 251 29.84 19.26 -10.14
C LYS A 251 30.83 20.36 -10.20
N ALA A 252 31.52 20.52 -11.34
CA ALA A 252 32.51 21.56 -11.55
C ALA A 252 31.87 22.97 -11.64
N GLU A 253 30.69 23.08 -12.29
CA GLU A 253 30.04 24.37 -12.54
C GLU A 253 29.12 24.83 -11.39
N ILE A 254 28.42 23.89 -10.72
CA ILE A 254 27.36 24.19 -9.72
C ILE A 254 27.84 23.96 -8.27
N GLY A 255 29.07 23.49 -8.10
CA GLY A 255 29.78 23.38 -6.81
C GLY A 255 29.19 22.43 -5.78
N ARG A 256 27.92 22.31 -5.59
CA ARG A 256 27.24 21.45 -4.63
C ARG A 256 25.78 21.14 -4.98
N ALA A 257 25.41 21.06 -6.24
CA ALA A 257 24.04 20.70 -6.59
C ALA A 257 23.74 19.25 -6.15
N SER A 258 23.26 19.11 -4.94
CA SER A 258 22.75 17.86 -4.38
C SER A 258 21.38 17.48 -4.96
N CYS A 259 21.12 17.77 -6.23
CA CYS A 259 19.97 17.30 -7.00
C CYS A 259 20.10 15.83 -7.42
N ARG A 260 21.04 15.09 -6.85
CA ARG A 260 21.52 13.80 -7.34
C ARG A 260 20.50 12.67 -7.27
N GLU A 261 19.54 12.74 -6.39
CA GLU A 261 18.61 11.59 -6.22
C GLU A 261 17.26 11.73 -6.93
N ARG A 262 16.81 12.96 -7.22
CA ARG A 262 15.47 13.16 -7.78
C ARG A 262 15.40 13.07 -9.29
N VAL A 263 16.46 13.43 -10.02
CA VAL A 263 16.44 13.43 -11.49
C VAL A 263 16.69 12.04 -12.08
N PHE A 264 17.47 11.19 -11.42
CA PHE A 264 17.86 9.88 -11.94
C PHE A 264 17.04 8.70 -11.42
N ARG A 265 16.10 8.91 -10.50
CA ARG A 265 15.11 7.90 -10.11
C ARG A 265 13.83 7.95 -10.94
N ALA A 266 13.70 8.91 -11.85
CA ALA A 266 12.52 9.10 -12.71
C ALA A 266 12.67 8.53 -14.14
N VAL A 267 13.74 7.76 -14.40
CA VAL A 267 13.96 7.06 -15.69
C VAL A 267 14.06 5.57 -15.50
#